data_0ed1821d7de4af4e5df96194211eea6a
#
_entry.id   0ed1821d7de4af4e5df96194211eea6a
#
_cell.length_a   1.000
_cell.length_b   1.000
_cell.length_c   1.000
_cell.angle_alpha   90.00
_cell.angle_beta   90.00
_cell.angle_gamma   90.00
#
_symmetry.space_group_name_H-M   'P 1'
#
loop_
_entity.id
_entity.type
_entity.pdbx_description
1 polymer ?
#
loop_
_entity_poly.entity_id
_entity_poly.type
_entity_poly.pdbx_seq_one_letter_code
_entity_poly.pdbx_strand_id
1 'polypeptide(L)'
;MKNRILIVTTLFLFSVSSAGRADDVRVSVTHPQIIRSAPVITLPGKFVAKNEIAIGSPLQQQTVTAVFAEEGQPVEKNQLLATLESPLQSAAVRQLQAETEKAAAYIRQQSVLAAQSQRDLTRMTKLARSGVISASEFEKAKSDTQAQRALVDAGQAELRQLQAQLAREKSQEDKSKIYAPAAGIISERHAVQGMLSDNSLLFKLIENGEIEFEATAGADELAQMQETTAVTLKTANNRQLNGTVRFISPVLSSLTQSGRVRITVTDGTDLRQGQTGVLTYTAAPREYQSLPYSAVRTGAKGERTVFIVKNNKVMQQPVQTGAIDNGQIAVLSPLPSDADVVVNAQAFLTDNDTVTPVKAAQ
;
A
#
# COMPACT_ATOMS: atom_id res chain seq x y z
N MET A 1 -38.93 -39.86 -102.78
CA MET A 1 -40.24 -39.40 -103.21
C MET A 1 -40.99 -38.88 -102.02
N LYS A 2 -41.44 -37.59 -102.06
CA LYS A 2 -42.60 -37.01 -101.47
C LYS A 2 -42.70 -37.06 -99.91
N ASN A 3 -43.06 -36.03 -99.14
CA ASN A 3 -43.68 -34.73 -99.44
C ASN A 3 -43.45 -33.85 -98.20
N ARG A 4 -43.32 -32.58 -98.44
CA ARG A 4 -43.35 -31.44 -97.42
C ARG A 4 -44.72 -31.29 -96.87
N ILE A 5 -44.87 -31.01 -95.58
CA ILE A 5 -45.95 -30.13 -95.00
C ILE A 5 -45.34 -29.23 -93.95
N LEU A 6 -45.49 -27.94 -94.13
CA LEU A 6 -45.06 -26.82 -93.34
C LEU A 6 -46.23 -26.50 -92.31
N ILE A 7 -45.98 -26.54 -91.07
CA ILE A 7 -46.94 -26.02 -90.07
C ILE A 7 -46.26 -24.89 -89.28
N VAL A 8 -46.72 -23.70 -89.50
CA VAL A 8 -46.40 -22.47 -88.78
C VAL A 8 -47.15 -22.48 -87.45
N THR A 9 -46.48 -22.58 -86.36
CA THR A 9 -47.09 -22.42 -85.00
C THR A 9 -46.61 -21.11 -84.40
N THR A 10 -47.57 -20.15 -84.24
CA THR A 10 -47.41 -18.83 -83.66
C THR A 10 -47.24 -18.99 -82.13
N LEU A 11 -46.08 -18.63 -81.55
CA LEU A 11 -45.83 -18.67 -80.11
C LEU A 11 -46.26 -17.34 -79.48
N PHE A 12 -47.32 -17.35 -78.65
CA PHE A 12 -47.80 -16.22 -77.88
C PHE A 12 -46.98 -16.19 -76.59
N LEU A 13 -46.07 -15.21 -76.45
CA LEU A 13 -45.31 -14.96 -75.19
C LEU A 13 -46.23 -14.26 -74.21
N PHE A 14 -46.67 -15.00 -73.18
CA PHE A 14 -47.35 -14.43 -72.00
C PHE A 14 -46.25 -14.07 -71.00
N SER A 15 -45.89 -12.79 -70.87
CA SER A 15 -45.04 -12.27 -69.82
C SER A 15 -45.85 -12.15 -68.52
N VAL A 16 -45.65 -13.12 -67.64
CA VAL A 16 -46.15 -13.03 -66.25
C VAL A 16 -45.15 -12.16 -65.47
N SER A 17 -45.49 -10.89 -65.27
CA SER A 17 -44.84 -10.04 -64.29
C SER A 17 -45.22 -10.52 -62.87
N SER A 18 -44.38 -11.32 -62.27
CA SER A 18 -44.47 -11.58 -60.82
C SER A 18 -44.02 -10.32 -60.08
N ALA A 19 -44.95 -9.45 -59.71
CA ALA A 19 -44.72 -8.46 -58.68
C ALA A 19 -44.43 -9.22 -57.37
N GLY A 20 -43.17 -9.38 -57.03
CA GLY A 20 -42.77 -9.87 -55.72
C GLY A 20 -43.30 -8.89 -54.68
N ARG A 21 -44.32 -9.28 -53.94
CA ARG A 21 -44.67 -8.62 -52.69
C ARG A 21 -43.47 -8.80 -51.77
N ALA A 22 -42.78 -7.71 -51.46
CA ALA A 22 -41.88 -7.68 -50.35
C ALA A 22 -42.72 -8.06 -49.12
N ASP A 23 -42.45 -9.23 -48.55
CA ASP A 23 -43.07 -9.66 -47.31
C ASP A 23 -42.62 -8.60 -46.25
N ASP A 24 -43.61 -7.83 -45.80
CA ASP A 24 -43.36 -6.72 -44.84
C ASP A 24 -43.01 -7.36 -43.49
N VAL A 25 -41.73 -7.49 -43.23
CA VAL A 25 -41.21 -8.17 -42.02
C VAL A 25 -41.64 -7.35 -40.78
N ARG A 26 -42.59 -7.90 -40.02
CA ARG A 26 -43.02 -7.28 -38.77
C ARG A 26 -42.00 -7.53 -37.68
N VAL A 27 -41.53 -6.45 -37.06
CA VAL A 27 -40.53 -6.51 -35.96
C VAL A 27 -41.10 -5.89 -34.69
N SER A 28 -40.92 -6.57 -33.57
CA SER A 28 -41.28 -6.01 -32.27
C SER A 28 -40.27 -4.96 -31.86
N VAL A 29 -40.72 -3.77 -31.49
CA VAL A 29 -39.85 -2.66 -31.05
C VAL A 29 -40.14 -2.25 -29.62
N THR A 30 -39.14 -1.73 -28.93
CA THR A 30 -39.24 -1.16 -27.60
C THR A 30 -38.42 0.14 -27.53
N HIS A 31 -38.75 1.01 -26.62
CA HIS A 31 -37.96 2.19 -26.33
C HIS A 31 -36.94 1.90 -25.22
N PRO A 32 -35.78 2.57 -25.22
CA PRO A 32 -34.85 2.50 -24.10
C PRO A 32 -35.53 2.96 -22.79
N GLN A 33 -35.41 2.17 -21.75
CA GLN A 33 -35.95 2.50 -20.43
C GLN A 33 -34.80 2.98 -19.53
N ILE A 34 -35.05 3.94 -18.64
CA ILE A 34 -34.08 4.37 -17.65
C ILE A 34 -34.19 3.43 -16.45
N ILE A 35 -33.10 2.74 -16.15
CA ILE A 35 -32.95 1.93 -14.93
C ILE A 35 -31.93 2.57 -14.02
N ARG A 36 -32.14 2.42 -12.71
CA ARG A 36 -31.19 2.81 -11.70
C ARG A 36 -30.49 1.55 -11.17
N SER A 37 -29.22 1.41 -11.48
CA SER A 37 -28.44 0.25 -11.08
C SER A 37 -27.20 0.68 -10.31
N ALA A 38 -26.85 -0.09 -9.30
CA ALA A 38 -25.63 0.05 -8.52
C ALA A 38 -24.65 -1.07 -8.92
N PRO A 39 -23.64 -0.76 -9.70
CA PRO A 39 -22.66 -1.78 -10.13
C PRO A 39 -22.00 -2.43 -8.92
N VAL A 40 -21.90 -3.75 -8.94
CA VAL A 40 -21.17 -4.53 -7.95
C VAL A 40 -19.79 -4.85 -8.51
N ILE A 41 -18.76 -4.34 -7.84
CA ILE A 41 -17.36 -4.57 -8.17
C ILE A 41 -16.83 -5.67 -7.26
N THR A 42 -16.26 -6.70 -7.85
CA THR A 42 -15.68 -7.83 -7.14
C THR A 42 -14.18 -7.93 -7.43
N LEU A 43 -13.35 -7.77 -6.40
CA LEU A 43 -11.89 -7.73 -6.54
C LEU A 43 -11.25 -8.81 -5.68
N PRO A 44 -10.40 -9.66 -6.26
CA PRO A 44 -9.54 -10.55 -5.48
C PRO A 44 -8.47 -9.75 -4.77
N GLY A 45 -8.04 -10.24 -3.60
CA GLY A 45 -7.01 -9.60 -2.81
C GLY A 45 -6.46 -10.51 -1.72
N LYS A 46 -5.65 -9.92 -0.85
CA LYS A 46 -5.02 -10.61 0.28
C LYS A 46 -5.05 -9.75 1.53
N PHE A 47 -5.01 -10.39 2.67
CA PHE A 47 -4.81 -9.74 3.95
C PHE A 47 -3.34 -9.41 4.14
N VAL A 48 -3.04 -8.19 4.49
CA VAL A 48 -1.68 -7.66 4.68
C VAL A 48 -1.59 -6.95 6.02
N ALA A 49 -0.39 -6.82 6.56
CA ALA A 49 -0.18 -5.94 7.69
C ALA A 49 -0.55 -4.50 7.32
N LYS A 50 -1.24 -3.80 8.20
CA LYS A 50 -1.51 -2.37 8.04
C LYS A 50 -0.20 -1.60 8.03
N ASN A 51 0.64 -1.84 9.04
CA ASN A 51 2.00 -1.36 9.13
C ASN A 51 2.92 -2.54 9.45
N GLU A 52 3.95 -2.74 8.64
CA GLU A 52 4.99 -3.72 8.86
C GLU A 52 6.31 -3.01 9.10
N ILE A 53 6.93 -3.28 10.26
CA ILE A 53 8.20 -2.68 10.66
C ILE A 53 9.30 -3.70 10.46
N ALA A 54 10.28 -3.36 9.64
CA ALA A 54 11.49 -4.13 9.47
C ALA A 54 12.51 -3.75 10.54
N ILE A 55 12.98 -4.72 11.33
CA ILE A 55 13.93 -4.55 12.41
C ILE A 55 15.24 -5.20 11.99
N GLY A 56 16.27 -4.38 11.73
CA GLY A 56 17.61 -4.81 11.39
C GLY A 56 18.61 -4.52 12.51
N SER A 57 19.86 -4.94 12.32
CA SER A 57 20.97 -4.54 13.19
C SER A 57 21.51 -3.17 12.75
N PRO A 58 21.68 -2.22 13.67
CA PRO A 58 22.37 -0.97 13.37
C PRO A 58 23.90 -1.14 13.33
N LEU A 59 24.41 -2.31 13.69
CA LEU A 59 25.82 -2.66 13.75
C LEU A 59 26.14 -3.80 12.78
N GLN A 60 27.28 -3.71 12.12
CA GLN A 60 27.75 -4.73 11.19
C GLN A 60 28.74 -5.67 11.84
N GLN A 61 28.87 -6.89 11.31
CA GLN A 61 29.87 -7.88 11.71
C GLN A 61 29.80 -8.26 13.19
N GLN A 62 28.60 -8.22 13.79
CA GLN A 62 28.41 -8.72 15.15
C GLN A 62 27.70 -10.06 15.14
N THR A 63 28.01 -10.90 16.09
CA THR A 63 27.37 -12.22 16.22
C THR A 63 26.11 -12.11 17.05
N VAL A 64 25.01 -12.69 16.60
CA VAL A 64 23.78 -12.86 17.39
C VAL A 64 24.07 -13.87 18.48
N THR A 65 24.07 -13.45 19.75
CA THR A 65 24.38 -14.30 20.90
C THR A 65 23.15 -14.96 21.48
N ALA A 66 22.02 -14.26 21.49
CA ALA A 66 20.75 -14.81 21.96
C ALA A 66 19.58 -14.17 21.21
N VAL A 67 18.51 -14.95 21.08
CA VAL A 67 17.24 -14.52 20.49
C VAL A 67 16.14 -14.81 21.53
N PHE A 68 15.31 -13.83 21.82
CA PHE A 68 14.30 -13.86 22.88
C PHE A 68 12.86 -13.80 22.35
N ALA A 69 12.68 -13.60 21.04
CA ALA A 69 11.37 -13.52 20.43
C ALA A 69 11.25 -14.52 19.28
N GLU A 70 10.09 -15.18 19.21
CA GLU A 70 9.77 -16.16 18.18
C GLU A 70 8.72 -15.62 17.21
N GLU A 71 8.65 -16.24 16.03
CA GLU A 71 7.63 -15.95 15.03
C GLU A 71 6.23 -16.25 15.58
N GLY A 72 5.28 -15.32 15.34
CA GLY A 72 3.92 -15.37 15.87
C GLY A 72 3.77 -14.86 17.31
N GLN A 73 4.86 -14.56 18.01
CA GLN A 73 4.81 -14.07 19.39
C GLN A 73 4.39 -12.60 19.46
N PRO A 74 3.47 -12.21 20.34
CA PRO A 74 3.20 -10.82 20.67
C PRO A 74 4.37 -10.24 21.48
N VAL A 75 4.75 -9.01 21.18
CA VAL A 75 5.82 -8.28 21.86
C VAL A 75 5.35 -6.87 22.21
N GLU A 76 5.88 -6.35 23.33
CA GLU A 76 5.64 -4.99 23.76
C GLU A 76 6.68 -4.02 23.18
N LYS A 77 6.35 -2.74 23.17
CA LYS A 77 7.31 -1.69 22.82
C LYS A 77 8.50 -1.72 23.79
N ASN A 78 9.73 -1.63 23.27
CA ASN A 78 10.99 -1.73 24.00
C ASN A 78 11.25 -3.12 24.63
N GLN A 79 10.53 -4.16 24.22
CA GLN A 79 10.88 -5.53 24.59
C GLN A 79 12.16 -5.94 23.89
N LEU A 80 13.09 -6.61 24.60
CA LEU A 80 14.33 -7.13 24.04
C LEU A 80 14.02 -8.33 23.14
N LEU A 81 14.44 -8.26 21.87
CA LEU A 81 14.21 -9.30 20.87
C LEU A 81 15.44 -10.17 20.63
N ALA A 82 16.63 -9.56 20.60
CA ALA A 82 17.89 -10.27 20.42
C ALA A 82 19.05 -9.47 21.03
N THR A 83 20.13 -10.17 21.31
CA THR A 83 21.43 -9.58 21.70
C THR A 83 22.47 -9.93 20.69
N LEU A 84 23.30 -8.95 20.37
CA LEU A 84 24.49 -9.08 19.54
C LEU A 84 25.72 -8.91 20.43
N GLU A 85 26.83 -9.50 20.08
CA GLU A 85 28.08 -9.32 20.81
C GLU A 85 29.22 -8.97 19.86
N SER A 86 30.00 -7.97 20.29
CA SER A 86 31.30 -7.68 19.77
C SER A 86 32.31 -7.69 20.92
N PRO A 87 33.12 -8.75 21.07
CA PRO A 87 34.13 -8.82 22.12
C PRO A 87 35.11 -7.62 22.09
N LEU A 88 35.40 -7.09 20.91
CA LEU A 88 36.21 -5.90 20.74
C LEU A 88 35.59 -4.66 21.34
N GLN A 89 34.26 -4.46 21.14
CA GLN A 89 33.54 -3.32 21.66
C GLN A 89 33.48 -3.32 23.19
N SER A 90 33.19 -4.48 23.79
CA SER A 90 33.14 -4.63 25.25
C SER A 90 34.54 -4.43 25.87
N ALA A 91 35.62 -4.84 25.18
CA ALA A 91 36.99 -4.59 25.63
C ALA A 91 37.32 -3.08 25.56
N ALA A 92 36.92 -2.37 24.50
CA ALA A 92 37.14 -0.93 24.36
C ALA A 92 36.43 -0.13 25.46
N VAL A 93 35.19 -0.50 25.79
CA VAL A 93 34.43 0.11 26.90
C VAL A 93 35.16 -0.06 28.24
N ARG A 94 35.59 -1.30 28.54
CA ARG A 94 36.34 -1.56 29.79
C ARG A 94 37.67 -0.79 29.85
N GLN A 95 38.42 -0.69 28.75
CA GLN A 95 39.65 0.09 28.68
C GLN A 95 39.39 1.57 28.98
N LEU A 96 38.43 2.19 28.31
CA LEU A 96 38.09 3.60 28.53
C LEU A 96 37.52 3.87 29.94
N GLN A 97 36.82 2.90 30.54
CA GLN A 97 36.45 2.99 31.95
C GLN A 97 37.66 3.10 32.88
N ALA A 98 38.64 2.21 32.69
CA ALA A 98 39.88 2.23 33.48
C ALA A 98 40.69 3.53 33.27
N GLU A 99 40.76 4.03 32.03
CA GLU A 99 41.43 5.31 31.73
C GLU A 99 40.69 6.50 32.38
N THR A 100 39.36 6.51 32.38
CA THR A 100 38.55 7.51 33.07
C THR A 100 38.76 7.49 34.57
N GLU A 101 38.82 6.32 35.18
CA GLU A 101 39.14 6.16 36.62
C GLU A 101 40.52 6.64 36.97
N LYS A 102 41.55 6.34 36.14
CA LYS A 102 42.92 6.82 36.29
C LYS A 102 42.99 8.34 36.23
N ALA A 103 42.31 8.97 35.23
CA ALA A 103 42.29 10.43 35.14
C ALA A 103 41.57 11.07 36.35
N ALA A 104 40.51 10.47 36.83
CA ALA A 104 39.81 10.94 38.03
C ALA A 104 40.73 10.84 39.30
N ALA A 105 41.51 9.77 39.41
CA ALA A 105 42.48 9.62 40.50
C ALA A 105 43.59 10.68 40.42
N TYR A 106 44.09 10.97 39.22
CA TYR A 106 45.08 12.02 38.98
C TYR A 106 44.53 13.41 39.39
N ILE A 107 43.31 13.75 39.04
CA ILE A 107 42.68 15.00 39.45
C ILE A 107 42.57 15.09 40.97
N ARG A 108 42.16 14.01 41.66
CA ARG A 108 42.15 14.00 43.15
C ARG A 108 43.50 14.34 43.73
N GLN A 109 44.58 13.75 43.19
CA GLN A 109 45.94 14.06 43.63
C GLN A 109 46.31 15.55 43.41
N GLN A 110 46.04 16.07 42.20
CA GLN A 110 46.33 17.47 41.88
C GLN A 110 45.48 18.43 42.68
N SER A 111 44.25 18.08 42.99
CA SER A 111 43.34 18.88 43.83
C SER A 111 43.87 19.03 45.28
N VAL A 112 44.47 17.96 45.86
CA VAL A 112 45.09 18.01 47.15
C VAL A 112 46.27 18.97 47.16
N LEU A 113 47.16 18.92 46.14
CA LEU A 113 48.32 19.81 45.97
C LEU A 113 47.87 21.27 45.76
N ALA A 114 46.87 21.52 44.94
CA ALA A 114 46.32 22.83 44.73
C ALA A 114 45.67 23.41 46.02
N ALA A 115 44.97 22.57 46.81
CA ALA A 115 44.41 22.99 48.09
C ALA A 115 45.53 23.32 49.14
N GLN A 116 46.65 22.58 49.11
CA GLN A 116 47.80 22.90 49.93
C GLN A 116 48.43 24.24 49.53
N SER A 117 48.72 24.42 48.23
CA SER A 117 49.29 25.66 47.68
C SER A 117 48.39 26.87 48.00
N GLN A 118 47.05 26.71 47.89
CA GLN A 118 46.10 27.75 48.26
C GLN A 118 46.14 28.12 49.74
N ARG A 119 46.30 27.15 50.62
CA ARG A 119 46.47 27.44 52.10
C ARG A 119 47.77 28.20 52.34
N ASP A 120 48.85 27.83 51.66
CA ASP A 120 50.15 28.50 51.78
C ASP A 120 50.07 29.94 51.26
N LEU A 121 49.42 30.17 50.08
CA LEU A 121 49.21 31.52 49.56
C LEU A 121 48.37 32.36 50.55
N THR A 122 47.33 31.80 51.18
CA THR A 122 46.51 32.50 52.19
C THR A 122 47.35 32.92 53.37
N ARG A 123 48.31 32.09 53.82
CA ARG A 123 49.24 32.40 54.90
C ARG A 123 50.22 33.50 54.46
N MET A 124 50.80 33.37 53.25
CA MET A 124 51.75 34.37 52.70
C MET A 124 51.07 35.73 52.48
N THR A 125 49.81 35.74 52.09
CA THR A 125 49.03 36.99 51.98
C THR A 125 48.94 37.73 53.30
N LYS A 126 48.75 37.03 54.43
CA LYS A 126 48.72 37.66 55.77
C LYS A 126 50.10 38.20 56.15
N LEU A 127 51.17 37.44 55.88
CA LEU A 127 52.57 37.85 56.18
C LEU A 127 53.03 39.03 55.31
N ALA A 128 52.66 39.09 54.07
CA ALA A 128 52.93 40.22 53.17
C ALA A 128 52.27 41.54 53.68
N ARG A 129 51.04 41.46 54.15
CA ARG A 129 50.30 42.59 54.71
C ARG A 129 50.94 43.14 56.00
N SER A 130 51.63 42.29 56.80
CA SER A 130 52.36 42.67 57.97
C SER A 130 53.81 43.07 57.72
N GLY A 131 54.22 43.08 56.43
CA GLY A 131 55.59 43.45 56.03
C GLY A 131 56.68 42.41 56.35
N VAL A 132 56.33 41.15 56.66
CA VAL A 132 57.27 40.10 57.11
C VAL A 132 57.94 39.41 55.93
N ILE A 133 57.36 39.38 54.73
CA ILE A 133 57.90 38.75 53.53
C ILE A 133 58.07 39.75 52.41
N SER A 134 58.95 39.44 51.45
CA SER A 134 59.25 40.25 50.30
C SER A 134 58.10 40.13 49.24
N ALA A 135 57.93 41.17 48.39
CA ALA A 135 56.99 41.13 47.28
C ALA A 135 57.27 39.99 46.29
N SER A 136 58.54 39.64 46.10
CA SER A 136 58.97 38.54 45.24
C SER A 136 58.50 37.19 45.77
N GLU A 137 58.59 36.94 47.08
CA GLU A 137 58.16 35.68 47.71
C GLU A 137 56.62 35.54 47.62
N PHE A 138 55.85 36.65 47.80
CA PHE A 138 54.43 36.66 47.65
C PHE A 138 54.00 36.37 46.20
N GLU A 139 54.60 37.04 45.18
CA GLU A 139 54.32 36.77 43.78
C GLU A 139 54.68 35.36 43.36
N LYS A 140 55.75 34.79 43.87
CA LYS A 140 56.09 33.37 43.66
C LYS A 140 55.02 32.43 44.19
N ALA A 141 54.56 32.62 45.44
CA ALA A 141 53.50 31.78 46.00
C ALA A 141 52.19 31.89 45.21
N LYS A 142 51.89 33.08 44.73
CA LYS A 142 50.72 33.32 43.87
C LYS A 142 50.81 32.58 42.53
N SER A 143 52.01 32.69 41.85
CA SER A 143 52.28 32.00 40.61
C SER A 143 52.22 30.46 40.75
N ASP A 144 52.80 29.94 41.84
CA ASP A 144 52.78 28.50 42.16
C ASP A 144 51.34 28.01 42.36
N THR A 145 50.51 28.79 43.06
CA THR A 145 49.08 28.47 43.26
C THR A 145 48.34 28.48 41.94
N GLN A 146 48.58 29.45 41.06
CA GLN A 146 47.95 29.49 39.73
C GLN A 146 48.37 28.29 38.87
N ALA A 147 49.68 27.90 38.90
CA ALA A 147 50.16 26.74 38.20
C ALA A 147 49.48 25.45 38.68
N GLN A 148 49.31 25.24 40.00
CA GLN A 148 48.62 24.07 40.53
C GLN A 148 47.13 24.04 40.17
N ARG A 149 46.45 25.16 40.13
CA ARG A 149 45.06 25.25 39.65
C ARG A 149 44.95 24.90 38.17
N ALA A 150 45.86 25.43 37.33
CA ALA A 150 45.90 25.11 35.91
C ALA A 150 46.09 23.61 35.63
N LEU A 151 46.87 22.90 36.48
CA LEU A 151 47.01 21.44 36.39
C LEU A 151 45.72 20.71 36.73
N VAL A 152 44.92 21.19 37.71
CA VAL A 152 43.59 20.63 38.01
C VAL A 152 42.65 20.86 36.84
N ASP A 153 42.63 22.09 36.30
CA ASP A 153 41.75 22.44 35.16
C ASP A 153 42.08 21.62 33.90
N ALA A 154 43.38 21.43 33.62
CA ALA A 154 43.86 20.56 32.54
C ALA A 154 43.42 19.10 32.72
N GLY A 155 43.61 18.56 33.95
CA GLY A 155 43.13 17.19 34.25
C GLY A 155 41.61 17.06 34.12
N GLN A 156 40.82 18.07 34.56
CA GLN A 156 39.38 18.06 34.37
C GLN A 156 38.98 18.08 32.87
N ALA A 157 39.70 18.81 32.03
CA ALA A 157 39.47 18.82 30.59
C ALA A 157 39.73 17.44 29.96
N GLU A 158 40.82 16.78 30.37
CA GLU A 158 41.16 15.42 29.96
C GLU A 158 40.07 14.42 30.41
N LEU A 159 39.64 14.51 31.68
CA LEU A 159 38.55 13.65 32.18
C LEU A 159 37.26 13.82 31.37
N ARG A 160 36.89 15.06 31.06
CA ARG A 160 35.70 15.30 30.21
C ARG A 160 35.85 14.68 28.81
N GLN A 161 37.04 14.76 28.24
CA GLN A 161 37.33 14.13 26.94
C GLN A 161 37.15 12.60 27.00
N LEU A 162 37.75 11.95 27.98
CA LEU A 162 37.66 10.50 28.19
C LEU A 162 36.19 10.07 28.47
N GLN A 163 35.46 10.84 29.28
CA GLN A 163 34.05 10.58 29.53
C GLN A 163 33.20 10.67 28.25
N ALA A 164 33.48 11.64 27.39
CA ALA A 164 32.77 11.76 26.10
C ALA A 164 33.10 10.57 25.16
N GLN A 165 34.37 10.09 25.17
CA GLN A 165 34.74 8.89 24.42
C GLN A 165 34.04 7.65 24.98
N LEU A 166 34.06 7.45 26.29
CA LEU A 166 33.36 6.36 26.98
C LEU A 166 31.85 6.34 26.68
N ALA A 167 31.22 7.51 26.73
CA ALA A 167 29.79 7.63 26.42
C ALA A 167 29.47 7.21 24.97
N ARG A 168 30.37 7.54 24.01
CA ARG A 168 30.27 7.12 22.63
C ARG A 168 30.35 5.60 22.51
N GLU A 169 31.36 4.98 23.12
CA GLU A 169 31.53 3.52 23.04
C GLU A 169 30.42 2.75 23.75
N LYS A 170 29.92 3.24 24.90
CA LYS A 170 28.71 2.68 25.54
C LYS A 170 27.46 2.78 24.64
N SER A 171 27.27 3.90 23.97
CA SER A 171 26.17 4.04 23.03
C SER A 171 26.25 3.05 21.86
N GLN A 172 27.47 2.69 21.42
CA GLN A 172 27.65 1.64 20.44
C GLN A 172 27.34 0.25 21.03
N GLU A 173 27.77 -0.01 22.26
CA GLU A 173 27.43 -1.26 22.96
C GLU A 173 25.92 -1.43 23.18
N ASP A 174 25.20 -0.35 23.55
CA ASP A 174 23.75 -0.39 23.70
C ASP A 174 23.02 -0.73 22.39
N LYS A 175 23.58 -0.36 21.24
CA LYS A 175 23.03 -0.73 19.92
C LYS A 175 23.18 -2.24 19.62
N SER A 176 23.93 -2.98 20.43
CA SER A 176 24.00 -4.44 20.32
C SER A 176 22.75 -5.15 20.85
N LYS A 177 21.88 -4.45 21.56
CA LYS A 177 20.60 -4.95 22.02
C LYS A 177 19.50 -4.52 21.06
N ILE A 178 18.82 -5.46 20.46
CA ILE A 178 17.76 -5.22 19.50
C ILE A 178 16.43 -5.23 20.24
N TYR A 179 15.74 -4.09 20.20
CA TYR A 179 14.45 -3.90 20.85
C TYR A 179 13.32 -3.74 19.85
N ALA A 180 12.09 -4.11 20.26
CA ALA A 180 10.89 -3.82 19.49
C ALA A 180 10.59 -2.31 19.49
N PRO A 181 10.48 -1.65 18.33
CA PRO A 181 10.20 -0.21 18.26
C PRO A 181 8.75 0.14 18.61
N ALA A 182 7.84 -0.83 18.48
CA ALA A 182 6.42 -0.72 18.79
C ALA A 182 5.90 -2.03 19.38
N ALA A 183 4.72 -2.01 19.98
CA ALA A 183 4.00 -3.23 20.33
C ALA A 183 3.43 -3.88 19.06
N GLY A 184 3.35 -5.22 19.02
CA GLY A 184 2.83 -5.92 17.85
C GLY A 184 3.10 -7.41 17.88
N ILE A 185 3.05 -8.04 16.72
CA ILE A 185 3.27 -9.48 16.54
C ILE A 185 4.46 -9.68 15.59
N ILE A 186 5.41 -10.52 15.97
CA ILE A 186 6.52 -10.88 15.08
C ILE A 186 5.98 -11.69 13.90
N SER A 187 6.07 -11.14 12.70
CA SER A 187 5.62 -11.81 11.47
C SER A 187 6.67 -12.72 10.86
N GLU A 188 7.95 -12.35 10.98
CA GLU A 188 9.07 -13.13 10.48
C GLU A 188 10.28 -12.99 11.43
N ARG A 189 11.00 -14.08 11.65
CA ARG A 189 12.24 -14.11 12.42
C ARG A 189 13.39 -14.66 11.55
N HIS A 190 14.31 -13.81 11.18
CA HIS A 190 15.53 -14.20 10.48
C HIS A 190 16.75 -14.31 11.42
N ALA A 191 16.65 -13.72 12.62
CA ALA A 191 17.69 -13.80 13.63
C ALA A 191 17.89 -15.24 14.11
N VAL A 192 19.12 -15.75 13.97
CA VAL A 192 19.53 -17.08 14.44
C VAL A 192 20.78 -16.92 15.30
N GLN A 193 20.85 -17.62 16.43
CA GLN A 193 22.05 -17.62 17.28
C GLN A 193 23.29 -18.09 16.51
N GLY A 194 24.38 -17.33 16.61
CA GLY A 194 25.61 -17.56 15.87
C GLY A 194 25.66 -16.88 14.49
N MET A 195 24.55 -16.30 14.01
CA MET A 195 24.53 -15.56 12.75
C MET A 195 25.28 -14.22 12.89
N LEU A 196 26.02 -13.84 11.84
CA LEU A 196 26.60 -12.51 11.75
C LEU A 196 25.56 -11.50 11.29
N SER A 197 25.47 -10.37 11.97
CA SER A 197 24.63 -9.25 11.56
C SER A 197 25.36 -8.45 10.46
N ASP A 198 24.85 -8.50 9.24
CA ASP A 198 25.44 -7.85 8.08
C ASP A 198 24.39 -7.05 7.32
N ASN A 199 23.89 -5.96 7.90
CA ASN A 199 22.76 -5.17 7.41
C ASN A 199 21.48 -6.00 7.12
N SER A 200 21.45 -7.23 7.60
CA SER A 200 20.35 -8.14 7.36
C SER A 200 19.15 -7.79 8.22
N LEU A 201 17.97 -8.06 7.66
CA LEU A 201 16.72 -8.05 8.40
C LEU A 201 16.79 -9.13 9.49
N LEU A 202 16.54 -8.76 10.75
CA LEU A 202 16.49 -9.67 11.88
C LEU A 202 15.06 -10.11 12.22
N PHE A 203 14.14 -9.17 12.22
CA PHE A 203 12.73 -9.43 12.48
C PHE A 203 11.84 -8.55 11.60
N LYS A 204 10.62 -9.02 11.34
CA LYS A 204 9.49 -8.20 10.91
C LYS A 204 8.43 -8.19 11.99
N LEU A 205 7.83 -7.04 12.21
CA LEU A 205 6.83 -6.79 13.23
C LEU A 205 5.58 -6.20 12.59
N ILE A 206 4.43 -6.83 12.80
CA ILE A 206 3.13 -6.24 12.48
C ILE A 206 2.74 -5.35 13.65
N GLU A 207 2.75 -4.04 13.43
CA GLU A 207 2.42 -3.05 14.46
C GLU A 207 0.99 -3.27 14.96
N ASN A 208 0.82 -3.34 16.29
CA ASN A 208 -0.45 -3.62 16.99
C ASN A 208 -1.16 -4.92 16.54
N GLY A 209 -0.55 -5.75 15.70
CA GLY A 209 -1.20 -6.91 15.10
C GLY A 209 -2.31 -6.56 14.10
N GLU A 210 -2.37 -5.30 13.62
CA GLU A 210 -3.43 -4.83 12.73
C GLU A 210 -3.25 -5.36 11.30
N ILE A 211 -4.29 -6.05 10.83
CA ILE A 211 -4.37 -6.61 9.47
C ILE A 211 -5.43 -5.85 8.67
N GLU A 212 -5.10 -5.48 7.44
CA GLU A 212 -5.99 -4.89 6.45
C GLU A 212 -6.15 -5.82 5.24
N PHE A 213 -7.19 -5.61 4.47
CA PHE A 213 -7.31 -6.28 3.18
C PHE A 213 -6.79 -5.36 2.07
N GLU A 214 -5.94 -5.87 1.21
CA GLU A 214 -5.41 -5.18 0.03
C GLU A 214 -5.90 -5.86 -1.24
N ALA A 215 -6.58 -5.10 -2.09
CA ALA A 215 -6.98 -5.50 -3.42
C ALA A 215 -6.33 -4.61 -4.49
N THR A 216 -6.24 -5.12 -5.70
CA THR A 216 -5.79 -4.37 -6.87
C THR A 216 -7.00 -4.15 -7.78
N ALA A 217 -7.23 -2.90 -8.19
CA ALA A 217 -8.35 -2.51 -9.04
C ALA A 217 -7.85 -1.72 -10.26
N GLY A 218 -8.51 -1.87 -11.38
CA GLY A 218 -8.25 -1.09 -12.59
C GLY A 218 -8.70 0.37 -12.45
N ALA A 219 -8.29 1.21 -13.38
CA ALA A 219 -8.60 2.65 -13.34
C ALA A 219 -10.10 2.93 -13.29
N ASP A 220 -10.89 2.20 -14.08
CA ASP A 220 -12.35 2.36 -14.16
C ASP A 220 -13.06 1.92 -12.87
N GLU A 221 -12.54 0.88 -12.21
CA GLU A 221 -13.08 0.39 -10.94
C GLU A 221 -12.73 1.38 -9.81
N LEU A 222 -11.48 1.87 -9.78
CA LEU A 222 -11.05 2.88 -8.81
C LEU A 222 -11.86 4.18 -8.91
N ALA A 223 -12.19 4.61 -10.13
CA ALA A 223 -12.99 5.82 -10.35
C ALA A 223 -14.43 5.70 -9.79
N GLN A 224 -14.90 4.47 -9.55
CA GLN A 224 -16.22 4.21 -8.97
C GLN A 224 -16.19 4.02 -7.46
N MET A 225 -14.99 3.87 -6.86
CA MET A 225 -14.81 3.68 -5.43
C MET A 225 -14.70 5.00 -4.69
N GLN A 226 -15.13 5.01 -3.44
CA GLN A 226 -15.00 6.14 -2.53
C GLN A 226 -14.44 5.66 -1.19
N GLU A 227 -13.59 6.48 -0.59
CA GLU A 227 -13.12 6.24 0.77
C GLU A 227 -14.30 6.28 1.76
N THR A 228 -14.12 5.66 2.91
CA THR A 228 -15.13 5.50 3.97
C THR A 228 -16.37 4.67 3.61
N THR A 229 -16.44 4.12 2.40
CA THR A 229 -17.55 3.26 2.00
C THR A 229 -17.44 1.89 2.67
N ALA A 230 -18.56 1.41 3.22
CA ALA A 230 -18.68 0.08 3.76
C ALA A 230 -18.62 -0.98 2.64
N VAL A 231 -17.88 -2.05 2.87
CA VAL A 231 -17.68 -3.14 1.93
C VAL A 231 -17.79 -4.48 2.62
N THR A 232 -18.04 -5.52 1.84
CA THR A 232 -18.01 -6.89 2.31
C THR A 232 -16.78 -7.61 1.79
N LEU A 233 -16.10 -8.30 2.68
CA LEU A 233 -14.96 -9.16 2.38
C LEU A 233 -15.38 -10.62 2.57
N LYS A 234 -14.91 -11.49 1.71
CA LYS A 234 -15.11 -12.93 1.82
C LYS A 234 -13.76 -13.62 1.81
N THR A 235 -13.44 -14.32 2.87
CA THR A 235 -12.19 -15.10 2.96
C THR A 235 -12.26 -16.36 2.09
N ALA A 236 -11.12 -16.98 1.82
CA ALA A 236 -11.07 -18.27 1.12
C ALA A 236 -11.91 -19.36 1.78
N ASN A 237 -12.10 -19.31 3.11
CA ASN A 237 -12.94 -20.24 3.88
C ASN A 237 -14.43 -19.83 3.92
N ASN A 238 -14.88 -18.96 3.00
CA ASN A 238 -16.26 -18.48 2.94
C ASN A 238 -16.73 -17.63 4.16
N ARG A 239 -15.85 -17.26 5.09
CA ARG A 239 -16.18 -16.35 6.19
C ARG A 239 -16.40 -14.95 5.61
N GLN A 240 -17.54 -14.37 5.94
CA GLN A 240 -17.87 -12.98 5.56
C GLN A 240 -17.41 -12.03 6.67
N LEU A 241 -16.77 -10.94 6.26
CA LEU A 241 -16.26 -9.89 7.14
C LEU A 241 -16.76 -8.55 6.61
N ASN A 242 -16.95 -7.61 7.52
CA ASN A 242 -17.25 -6.23 7.16
C ASN A 242 -15.96 -5.40 7.18
N GLY A 243 -15.90 -4.44 6.28
CA GLY A 243 -14.78 -3.52 6.22
C GLY A 243 -15.17 -2.17 5.67
N THR A 244 -14.23 -1.25 5.72
CA THR A 244 -14.40 0.12 5.22
C THR A 244 -13.20 0.47 4.35
N VAL A 245 -13.44 1.03 3.17
CA VAL A 245 -12.39 1.53 2.29
C VAL A 245 -11.64 2.64 3.00
N ARG A 246 -10.37 2.41 3.33
CA ARG A 246 -9.52 3.39 4.01
C ARG A 246 -8.64 4.17 3.06
N PHE A 247 -8.18 3.52 2.00
CA PHE A 247 -7.22 4.12 1.08
C PHE A 247 -7.45 3.63 -0.34
N ILE A 248 -7.43 4.56 -1.28
CA ILE A 248 -7.46 4.31 -2.72
C ILE A 248 -6.17 4.92 -3.29
N SER A 249 -5.39 4.14 -4.03
CA SER A 249 -4.13 4.61 -4.58
C SER A 249 -4.33 5.79 -5.53
N PRO A 250 -3.69 6.93 -5.31
CA PRO A 250 -3.72 8.06 -6.24
C PRO A 250 -2.84 7.84 -7.47
N VAL A 251 -2.03 6.76 -7.46
CA VAL A 251 -1.09 6.44 -8.53
C VAL A 251 -1.40 5.06 -9.08
N LEU A 252 -1.49 4.96 -10.39
CA LEU A 252 -1.62 3.70 -11.11
C LEU A 252 -0.25 3.18 -11.54
N SER A 253 -0.09 1.88 -11.50
CA SER A 253 1.06 1.21 -12.12
C SER A 253 1.05 1.46 -13.62
N SER A 254 2.12 1.99 -14.17
CA SER A 254 2.25 2.24 -15.61
C SER A 254 2.18 0.96 -16.45
N LEU A 255 2.57 -0.16 -15.87
CA LEU A 255 2.58 -1.47 -16.54
C LEU A 255 1.19 -2.11 -16.59
N THR A 256 0.45 -2.07 -15.47
CA THR A 256 -0.82 -2.81 -15.32
C THR A 256 -2.05 -1.90 -15.34
N GLN A 257 -1.87 -0.57 -15.36
CA GLN A 257 -2.94 0.43 -15.29
C GLN A 257 -3.89 0.18 -14.10
N SER A 258 -3.34 -0.29 -13.00
CA SER A 258 -4.09 -0.65 -11.79
C SER A 258 -3.49 0.03 -10.55
N GLY A 259 -4.33 0.24 -9.56
CA GLY A 259 -3.95 0.80 -8.27
C GLY A 259 -4.40 -0.10 -7.11
N ARG A 260 -3.87 0.19 -5.93
CA ARG A 260 -4.20 -0.56 -4.71
C ARG A 260 -5.36 0.09 -3.98
N VAL A 261 -6.22 -0.75 -3.42
CA VAL A 261 -7.27 -0.35 -2.48
C VAL A 261 -7.00 -1.06 -1.16
N ARG A 262 -7.02 -0.32 -0.04
CA ARG A 262 -6.87 -0.90 1.30
C ARG A 262 -8.15 -0.71 2.10
N ILE A 263 -8.54 -1.78 2.75
CA ILE A 263 -9.77 -1.89 3.50
C ILE A 263 -9.43 -2.24 4.95
N THR A 264 -9.85 -1.38 5.88
CA THR A 264 -9.83 -1.69 7.31
C THR A 264 -10.92 -2.70 7.62
N VAL A 265 -10.57 -3.80 8.27
CA VAL A 265 -11.48 -4.88 8.62
C VAL A 265 -12.03 -4.63 10.04
N THR A 266 -13.34 -4.67 10.21
CA THR A 266 -13.99 -4.36 11.48
C THR A 266 -14.00 -5.56 12.44
N ASP A 267 -14.20 -6.78 11.91
CA ASP A 267 -14.38 -8.02 12.70
C ASP A 267 -13.24 -9.02 12.45
N GLY A 268 -12.01 -8.50 12.40
CA GLY A 268 -10.81 -9.20 11.92
C GLY A 268 -10.06 -10.06 12.93
N THR A 269 -10.72 -10.68 13.93
CA THR A 269 -10.05 -11.66 14.82
C THR A 269 -9.59 -12.89 14.02
N ASP A 270 -8.37 -13.36 14.27
CA ASP A 270 -7.74 -14.55 13.65
C ASP A 270 -7.39 -14.44 12.15
N LEU A 271 -7.28 -13.21 11.63
CA LEU A 271 -6.75 -13.00 10.28
C LEU A 271 -5.22 -13.17 10.26
N ARG A 272 -4.74 -13.79 9.19
CA ARG A 272 -3.30 -13.96 8.98
C ARG A 272 -2.84 -13.19 7.75
N GLN A 273 -1.68 -12.57 7.86
CA GLN A 273 -1.01 -11.99 6.71
C GLN A 273 -0.80 -13.05 5.61
N GLY A 274 -1.04 -12.67 4.34
CA GLY A 274 -0.96 -13.58 3.20
C GLY A 274 -2.23 -14.36 2.89
N GLN A 275 -3.21 -14.41 3.79
CA GLN A 275 -4.50 -15.05 3.52
C GLN A 275 -5.21 -14.34 2.36
N THR A 276 -5.78 -15.10 1.43
CA THR A 276 -6.51 -14.57 0.27
C THR A 276 -7.99 -14.37 0.57
N GLY A 277 -8.62 -13.47 -0.18
CA GLY A 277 -10.04 -13.19 -0.09
C GLY A 277 -10.55 -12.43 -1.30
N VAL A 278 -11.83 -12.07 -1.23
CA VAL A 278 -12.53 -11.32 -2.27
C VAL A 278 -13.24 -10.15 -1.63
N LEU A 279 -13.01 -8.96 -2.18
CA LEU A 279 -13.74 -7.74 -1.86
C LEU A 279 -14.98 -7.64 -2.74
N THR A 280 -16.11 -7.32 -2.13
CA THR A 280 -17.35 -6.92 -2.83
C THR A 280 -17.68 -5.49 -2.46
N TYR A 281 -17.64 -4.61 -3.45
CA TYR A 281 -17.94 -3.18 -3.35
C TYR A 281 -19.17 -2.88 -4.20
N THR A 282 -20.18 -2.26 -3.60
CA THR A 282 -21.34 -1.78 -4.34
C THR A 282 -21.16 -0.27 -4.60
N ALA A 283 -21.01 0.09 -5.87
CA ALA A 283 -20.82 1.48 -6.26
C ALA A 283 -22.10 2.30 -6.09
N ALA A 284 -21.97 3.62 -6.11
CA ALA A 284 -23.13 4.50 -6.08
C ALA A 284 -24.07 4.20 -7.26
N PRO A 285 -25.41 4.14 -7.03
CA PRO A 285 -26.35 3.87 -8.09
C PRO A 285 -26.32 4.99 -9.14
N ARG A 286 -26.30 4.58 -10.41
CA ARG A 286 -26.34 5.49 -11.57
C ARG A 286 -27.53 5.14 -12.44
N GLU A 287 -28.02 6.12 -13.15
CA GLU A 287 -29.07 5.93 -14.16
C GLU A 287 -28.41 5.54 -15.48
N TYR A 288 -28.92 4.44 -16.06
CA TYR A 288 -28.53 3.94 -17.36
C TYR A 288 -29.74 3.74 -18.24
N GLN A 289 -29.56 3.95 -19.54
CA GLN A 289 -30.53 3.43 -20.50
C GLN A 289 -30.44 1.91 -20.52
N SER A 290 -31.54 1.21 -20.52
CA SER A 290 -31.59 -0.25 -20.61
C SER A 290 -32.45 -0.71 -21.75
N LEU A 291 -32.11 -1.87 -22.26
CA LEU A 291 -32.87 -2.59 -23.28
C LEU A 291 -33.00 -4.05 -22.83
N PRO A 292 -34.05 -4.76 -23.29
CA PRO A 292 -34.11 -6.19 -23.12
C PRO A 292 -32.84 -6.83 -23.72
N TYR A 293 -32.26 -7.82 -23.03
CA TYR A 293 -31.04 -8.49 -23.50
C TYR A 293 -31.20 -9.04 -24.93
N SER A 294 -32.42 -9.47 -25.31
CA SER A 294 -32.75 -9.95 -26.65
C SER A 294 -32.66 -8.88 -27.74
N ALA A 295 -32.63 -7.59 -27.40
CA ALA A 295 -32.48 -6.49 -28.35
C ALA A 295 -31.03 -6.23 -28.75
N VAL A 296 -30.05 -6.79 -28.02
CA VAL A 296 -28.62 -6.60 -28.27
C VAL A 296 -28.06 -7.81 -29.00
N ARG A 297 -27.53 -7.58 -30.19
CA ARG A 297 -26.82 -8.59 -30.96
C ARG A 297 -25.32 -8.56 -30.62
N THR A 298 -24.75 -9.74 -30.41
CA THR A 298 -23.30 -9.91 -30.26
C THR A 298 -22.72 -10.50 -31.54
N GLY A 299 -21.80 -9.80 -32.19
CA GLY A 299 -21.12 -10.25 -33.37
C GLY A 299 -19.98 -11.23 -33.08
N ALA A 300 -19.38 -11.77 -34.14
CA ALA A 300 -18.36 -12.82 -34.04
C ALA A 300 -17.05 -12.35 -33.33
N LYS A 301 -16.77 -11.04 -33.32
CA LYS A 301 -15.62 -10.45 -32.65
C LYS A 301 -15.96 -9.87 -31.28
N GLY A 302 -17.16 -10.15 -30.75
CA GLY A 302 -17.63 -9.64 -29.47
C GLY A 302 -18.20 -8.21 -29.53
N GLU A 303 -18.30 -7.60 -30.72
CA GLU A 303 -18.96 -6.31 -30.91
C GLU A 303 -20.46 -6.43 -30.61
N ARG A 304 -21.00 -5.43 -29.89
CA ARG A 304 -22.42 -5.37 -29.55
C ARG A 304 -23.12 -4.29 -30.37
N THR A 305 -24.26 -4.66 -30.95
CA THR A 305 -25.04 -3.79 -31.82
C THR A 305 -26.50 -3.90 -31.49
N VAL A 306 -27.25 -2.83 -31.76
CA VAL A 306 -28.71 -2.79 -31.72
C VAL A 306 -29.23 -2.40 -33.09
N PHE A 307 -30.47 -2.81 -33.41
CA PHE A 307 -31.16 -2.38 -34.61
C PHE A 307 -32.21 -1.32 -34.24
N ILE A 308 -32.08 -0.14 -34.83
CA ILE A 308 -33.02 0.97 -34.65
C ILE A 308 -33.86 1.10 -35.92
N VAL A 309 -35.17 1.24 -35.75
CA VAL A 309 -36.08 1.48 -36.89
C VAL A 309 -36.25 2.99 -37.06
N LYS A 310 -35.92 3.49 -38.27
CA LYS A 310 -36.17 4.87 -38.66
C LYS A 310 -36.80 4.90 -40.07
N ASN A 311 -37.95 5.53 -40.21
CA ASN A 311 -38.68 5.59 -41.48
C ASN A 311 -38.90 4.20 -42.11
N ASN A 312 -39.33 3.23 -41.31
CA ASN A 312 -39.55 1.82 -41.73
C ASN A 312 -38.28 1.10 -42.23
N LYS A 313 -37.09 1.63 -41.97
CA LYS A 313 -35.81 1.00 -42.30
C LYS A 313 -35.03 0.69 -41.02
N VAL A 314 -34.40 -0.46 -41.04
CA VAL A 314 -33.52 -0.90 -39.95
C VAL A 314 -32.12 -0.28 -40.11
N MET A 315 -31.60 0.29 -39.07
CA MET A 315 -30.22 0.79 -38.99
C MET A 315 -29.49 0.06 -37.89
N GLN A 316 -28.33 -0.54 -38.21
CA GLN A 316 -27.50 -1.18 -37.25
C GLN A 316 -26.62 -0.13 -36.56
N GLN A 317 -26.72 -0.03 -35.22
CA GLN A 317 -25.92 0.90 -34.42
C GLN A 317 -25.06 0.14 -33.43
N PRO A 318 -23.73 0.36 -33.42
CA PRO A 318 -22.86 -0.19 -32.39
C PRO A 318 -23.13 0.46 -31.04
N VAL A 319 -23.15 -0.34 -29.98
CA VAL A 319 -23.40 0.10 -28.62
C VAL A 319 -22.41 -0.51 -27.64
N GLN A 320 -22.02 0.27 -26.66
CA GLN A 320 -21.34 -0.26 -25.48
C GLN A 320 -22.41 -0.65 -24.44
N THR A 321 -22.23 -1.80 -23.83
CA THR A 321 -23.19 -2.32 -22.86
C THR A 321 -22.52 -2.57 -21.51
N GLY A 322 -23.28 -2.43 -20.43
CA GLY A 322 -22.85 -2.70 -19.07
C GLY A 322 -23.41 -4.02 -18.52
N ALA A 323 -23.75 -3.98 -17.23
CA ALA A 323 -24.30 -5.14 -16.52
C ALA A 323 -25.67 -5.57 -17.05
N ILE A 324 -25.96 -6.86 -16.87
CA ILE A 324 -27.27 -7.45 -17.15
C ILE A 324 -27.96 -7.66 -15.79
N ASP A 325 -29.16 -7.14 -15.66
CA ASP A 325 -29.98 -7.31 -14.47
C ASP A 325 -31.44 -7.58 -14.89
N ASN A 326 -32.07 -8.60 -14.32
CA ASN A 326 -33.48 -8.98 -14.57
C ASN A 326 -33.86 -9.05 -16.06
N GLY A 327 -32.97 -9.58 -16.93
CA GLY A 327 -33.20 -9.68 -18.36
C GLY A 327 -33.05 -8.36 -19.14
N GLN A 328 -32.73 -7.28 -18.46
CA GLN A 328 -32.38 -5.98 -19.05
C GLN A 328 -30.83 -5.83 -19.10
N ILE A 329 -30.32 -5.21 -20.15
CA ILE A 329 -28.90 -4.88 -20.29
C ILE A 329 -28.73 -3.36 -20.27
N ALA A 330 -27.83 -2.87 -19.43
CA ALA A 330 -27.50 -1.45 -19.43
C ALA A 330 -26.79 -1.07 -20.73
N VAL A 331 -27.20 0.02 -21.35
CA VAL A 331 -26.58 0.61 -22.55
C VAL A 331 -25.83 1.86 -22.12
N LEU A 332 -24.51 1.85 -22.32
CA LEU A 332 -23.61 2.93 -21.92
C LEU A 332 -23.45 3.98 -23.02
N SER A 333 -23.68 3.60 -24.27
CA SER A 333 -23.71 4.52 -25.40
C SER A 333 -25.05 5.27 -25.43
N PRO A 334 -25.09 6.60 -25.63
CA PRO A 334 -26.34 7.34 -25.67
C PRO A 334 -27.17 6.91 -26.85
N LEU A 335 -28.44 6.51 -26.59
CA LEU A 335 -29.47 6.28 -27.59
C LEU A 335 -30.56 7.35 -27.44
N PRO A 336 -31.22 7.77 -28.54
CA PRO A 336 -32.39 8.61 -28.43
C PRO A 336 -33.45 7.90 -27.55
N SER A 337 -34.05 8.63 -26.62
CA SER A 337 -35.05 8.06 -25.70
C SER A 337 -36.31 7.56 -26.39
N ASP A 338 -36.61 8.06 -27.58
CA ASP A 338 -37.72 7.72 -28.46
C ASP A 338 -37.33 6.73 -29.57
N ALA A 339 -36.11 6.17 -29.54
CA ALA A 339 -35.66 5.23 -30.56
C ALA A 339 -36.45 3.92 -30.49
N ASP A 340 -37.08 3.53 -31.60
CA ASP A 340 -37.68 2.22 -31.78
C ASP A 340 -36.59 1.16 -31.97
N VAL A 341 -36.23 0.49 -30.89
CA VAL A 341 -35.18 -0.56 -30.89
C VAL A 341 -35.84 -1.93 -31.09
N VAL A 342 -35.36 -2.70 -32.05
CA VAL A 342 -35.94 -4.02 -32.35
C VAL A 342 -35.58 -5.01 -31.23
N VAL A 343 -36.62 -5.68 -30.71
CA VAL A 343 -36.52 -6.79 -29.77
C VAL A 343 -36.53 -8.10 -30.54
N ASN A 344 -35.69 -9.07 -30.24
CA ASN A 344 -35.64 -10.37 -30.94
C ASN A 344 -35.13 -10.33 -32.41
N ALA A 345 -34.37 -9.32 -32.79
CA ALA A 345 -33.87 -9.13 -34.15
C ALA A 345 -32.66 -10.02 -34.56
N GLN A 346 -32.31 -11.02 -33.79
CA GLN A 346 -30.97 -11.58 -33.82
C GLN A 346 -30.58 -12.41 -35.03
N ALA A 347 -31.56 -12.91 -35.81
CA ALA A 347 -31.22 -13.92 -36.79
C ALA A 347 -31.42 -13.51 -38.26
N PHE A 348 -32.21 -12.53 -38.59
CA PHE A 348 -32.70 -12.36 -39.97
C PHE A 348 -32.65 -10.93 -40.52
N LEU A 349 -32.27 -9.92 -39.71
CA LEU A 349 -32.24 -8.53 -40.17
C LEU A 349 -30.83 -8.12 -40.59
N THR A 350 -30.76 -7.42 -41.69
CA THR A 350 -29.58 -6.73 -42.19
C THR A 350 -29.82 -5.22 -42.23
N ASP A 351 -28.73 -4.47 -42.30
CA ASP A 351 -28.80 -3.01 -42.38
C ASP A 351 -29.56 -2.59 -43.66
N ASN A 352 -30.46 -1.59 -43.50
CA ASN A 352 -31.38 -1.08 -44.53
C ASN A 352 -32.59 -1.97 -44.92
N ASP A 353 -32.83 -3.07 -44.23
CA ASP A 353 -34.04 -3.85 -44.45
C ASP A 353 -35.32 -3.02 -44.16
N THR A 354 -36.37 -3.22 -44.99
CA THR A 354 -37.65 -2.58 -44.77
C THR A 354 -38.51 -3.42 -43.82
N VAL A 355 -38.96 -2.79 -42.73
CA VAL A 355 -39.74 -3.46 -41.67
C VAL A 355 -40.95 -2.64 -41.25
N THR A 356 -41.97 -3.32 -40.72
CA THR A 356 -43.08 -2.67 -40.06
C THR A 356 -42.95 -2.83 -38.54
N PRO A 357 -42.68 -1.74 -37.79
CA PRO A 357 -42.53 -1.80 -36.33
C PRO A 357 -43.88 -2.07 -35.68
N VAL A 358 -43.89 -3.01 -34.74
CA VAL A 358 -45.05 -3.34 -33.87
C VAL A 358 -44.55 -3.18 -32.43
N LYS A 359 -45.25 -2.38 -31.64
CA LYS A 359 -44.85 -2.24 -30.20
C LYS A 359 -44.94 -3.61 -29.53
N ALA A 360 -43.85 -3.99 -28.87
CA ALA A 360 -43.80 -5.19 -28.05
C ALA A 360 -44.85 -5.03 -26.91
N ALA A 361 -45.64 -6.07 -26.70
CA ALA A 361 -46.49 -6.12 -25.49
C ALA A 361 -45.56 -6.18 -24.27
N GLN A 362 -45.80 -5.27 -23.33
CA GLN A 362 -45.07 -5.21 -22.05
C GLN A 362 -45.37 -6.41 -21.18
#